data_2d4b9b4cf5295c2c3c3eb3aab63818d8
#
_entry.id   2d4b9b4cf5295c2c3c3eb3aab63818d8
#
_cell.length_a   1.000
_cell.length_b   1.000
_cell.length_c   1.000
_cell.angle_alpha   90.00
_cell.angle_beta   90.00
_cell.angle_gamma   90.00
#
_symmetry.space_group_name_H-M   'P 1'
#
loop_
_entity.id
_entity.type
_entity.pdbx_description
1 polymer ?
#
loop_
_entity_poly.entity_id
_entity_poly.type
_entity_poly.pdbx_seq_one_letter_code
_entity_poly.pdbx_strand_id
1 'polypeptide(L)'
;MNSSLKTSILSPLRWAGVLVLFFLLSSVAWAQKAPRVTQHKLRILHTTDIHGNIFPYDFLNDRPGTGSMSRLSTVLREIRRTDPETLLLDAGDLLQGEPPTYYYNYVDTLSTHIVSSAMNYLGYDAVAMGNHDIEPGHSVFDKWGRECKFPLIAANIISDKTGEPYFKPYHVFTRAGLRVAVLGFTTPAIPQWVPAHLWEGLHFDDILTSAAHWVPLIQQREKPDLLVVLMHSGLENDNPDYLENAGRALANKGMGIDLLLIGHDHRQELEWIRPEGSTTDSVLLINPANHLDRVADIQITVRKEGGRVISKQLVPSFISLEGVEPDSIFLRHFAQEYAAVNDYLATEVGELASEVRGEDALFGTTPYMDVIHRMQLESVNAEISFAAPLKTSAVLPAGKVYVRDLFKFCPFSNFLYAMQLTGREIRGYLEYSYAGWAATSITEDGGLIRLRTGAQPTDKYKTFVPPYNYSAAQGIDYTVDLSKPEGERVTILRLTGHSEPFDLDRTYRVAVNSYRAGGAGGMLTTGAGIAKEDLPKRIVGATSHDQSYYLAEFFRRHKVVRPVDPKNWCFLPEDWAKAAAERSRAFLFPKK
;
A
#
# COMPACT_ATOMS: atom_id res chain seq x y z
N MET A 1 -22.02 115.23 4.21
CA MET A 1 -20.78 114.92 3.48
C MET A 1 -20.74 113.47 3.16
N ASN A 2 -20.93 113.13 1.94
CA ASN A 2 -21.11 111.76 1.42
C ASN A 2 -19.79 111.04 1.17
N SER A 3 -19.68 109.81 1.54
CA SER A 3 -18.71 108.89 0.99
C SER A 3 -19.41 107.57 0.60
N SER A 4 -19.46 107.34 -0.68
CA SER A 4 -20.07 106.21 -1.38
C SER A 4 -19.15 104.97 -1.32
N LEU A 5 -19.64 103.88 -0.78
CA LEU A 5 -19.09 102.55 -0.91
C LEU A 5 -19.43 101.94 -2.25
N LYS A 6 -18.44 101.65 -3.11
CA LYS A 6 -18.58 100.86 -4.32
C LYS A 6 -18.46 99.37 -3.99
N THR A 7 -19.52 98.62 -4.01
CA THR A 7 -19.56 97.17 -4.03
C THR A 7 -19.35 96.69 -5.43
N SER A 8 -18.22 95.96 -5.67
CA SER A 8 -17.95 95.28 -6.95
C SER A 8 -18.64 93.90 -6.94
N ILE A 9 -19.65 93.74 -7.77
CA ILE A 9 -20.32 92.47 -8.04
C ILE A 9 -19.42 91.61 -8.95
N LEU A 10 -18.85 90.57 -8.38
CA LEU A 10 -18.14 89.54 -9.17
C LEU A 10 -19.17 88.69 -9.93
N SER A 11 -19.02 88.59 -11.26
CA SER A 11 -19.96 87.96 -12.16
C SER A 11 -20.10 86.45 -11.93
N PRO A 12 -21.29 85.84 -12.08
CA PRO A 12 -21.56 84.43 -11.82
C PRO A 12 -20.85 83.45 -12.77
N LEU A 13 -20.20 83.95 -13.85
CA LEU A 13 -19.50 83.10 -14.81
C LEU A 13 -18.18 82.50 -14.29
N ARG A 14 -17.55 83.05 -13.24
CA ARG A 14 -16.31 82.51 -12.69
C ARG A 14 -16.51 81.29 -11.79
N TRP A 15 -17.69 81.12 -11.18
CA TRP A 15 -18.00 79.99 -10.31
C TRP A 15 -18.44 78.75 -11.11
N ALA A 16 -19.04 78.91 -12.28
CA ALA A 16 -19.42 77.79 -13.15
C ALA A 16 -18.20 77.03 -13.66
N GLY A 17 -17.10 77.74 -13.98
CA GLY A 17 -15.86 77.11 -14.44
C GLY A 17 -15.14 76.29 -13.36
N VAL A 18 -15.16 76.73 -12.12
CA VAL A 18 -14.54 76.01 -10.98
C VAL A 18 -15.34 74.76 -10.61
N LEU A 19 -16.67 74.81 -10.65
CA LEU A 19 -17.53 73.63 -10.39
C LEU A 19 -17.42 72.57 -11.50
N VAL A 20 -17.30 72.95 -12.78
CA VAL A 20 -17.11 72.00 -13.88
C VAL A 20 -15.72 71.36 -13.82
N LEU A 21 -14.66 72.10 -13.41
CA LEU A 21 -13.32 71.52 -13.22
C LEU A 21 -13.28 70.56 -12.02
N PHE A 22 -13.98 70.81 -10.95
CA PHE A 22 -14.11 69.89 -9.81
C PHE A 22 -14.91 68.64 -10.16
N PHE A 23 -15.96 68.71 -10.97
CA PHE A 23 -16.69 67.54 -11.48
C PHE A 23 -15.90 66.74 -12.48
N LEU A 24 -15.07 67.33 -13.32
CA LEU A 24 -14.18 66.61 -14.24
C LEU A 24 -12.98 66.00 -13.54
N LEU A 25 -12.46 66.60 -12.47
CA LEU A 25 -11.42 66.03 -11.63
C LEU A 25 -11.92 64.92 -10.68
N SER A 26 -13.19 64.98 -10.24
CA SER A 26 -13.79 63.92 -9.46
C SER A 26 -14.20 62.68 -10.29
N SER A 27 -14.50 62.85 -11.58
CA SER A 27 -14.81 61.72 -12.48
C SER A 27 -13.58 60.96 -12.98
N VAL A 28 -12.36 61.53 -12.90
CA VAL A 28 -11.13 60.82 -13.23
C VAL A 28 -10.58 59.97 -12.07
N ALA A 29 -11.05 60.23 -10.83
CA ALA A 29 -10.56 59.51 -9.66
C ALA A 29 -11.24 58.15 -9.40
N TRP A 30 -12.25 57.74 -10.18
CA TRP A 30 -13.02 56.52 -9.99
C TRP A 30 -13.04 55.56 -11.19
N ALA A 31 -12.08 55.66 -12.07
CA ALA A 31 -11.79 54.53 -12.95
C ALA A 31 -11.02 53.48 -12.13
N GLN A 32 -11.71 52.82 -11.17
CA GLN A 32 -11.18 51.55 -10.66
C GLN A 32 -10.95 50.66 -11.87
N LYS A 33 -9.66 50.41 -12.19
CA LYS A 33 -9.32 49.43 -13.22
C LYS A 33 -10.10 48.15 -12.86
N ALA A 34 -10.96 47.70 -13.78
CA ALA A 34 -11.65 46.43 -13.61
C ALA A 34 -10.61 45.38 -13.20
N PRO A 35 -10.91 44.58 -12.13
CA PRO A 35 -9.94 43.66 -11.63
C PRO A 35 -9.49 42.73 -12.76
N ARG A 36 -8.16 42.69 -12.96
CA ARG A 36 -7.56 41.95 -14.08
C ARG A 36 -7.75 40.46 -13.87
N VAL A 37 -8.37 39.77 -14.82
CA VAL A 37 -8.44 38.31 -14.84
C VAL A 37 -7.08 37.79 -15.29
N THR A 38 -6.49 36.89 -14.48
CA THR A 38 -5.26 36.16 -14.82
C THR A 38 -5.58 34.68 -14.93
N GLN A 39 -4.83 33.99 -15.80
CA GLN A 39 -4.93 32.55 -15.97
C GLN A 39 -3.60 31.91 -15.57
N HIS A 40 -3.65 30.87 -14.76
CA HIS A 40 -2.53 30.12 -14.24
C HIS A 40 -2.67 28.66 -14.68
N LYS A 41 -1.58 28.06 -15.14
CA LYS A 41 -1.53 26.65 -15.53
C LYS A 41 -0.56 25.92 -14.62
N LEU A 42 -0.98 24.79 -14.08
CA LEU A 42 -0.17 23.91 -13.26
C LEU A 42 -0.36 22.48 -13.77
N ARG A 43 0.66 21.66 -13.66
CA ARG A 43 0.60 20.22 -13.90
C ARG A 43 0.97 19.49 -12.62
N ILE A 44 0.19 18.48 -12.24
CA ILE A 44 0.49 17.57 -11.15
C ILE A 44 0.64 16.17 -11.72
N LEU A 45 1.75 15.52 -11.40
CA LEU A 45 1.97 14.11 -11.65
C LEU A 45 1.84 13.36 -10.33
N HIS A 46 1.15 12.22 -10.37
CA HIS A 46 0.92 11.41 -9.18
C HIS A 46 1.31 9.97 -9.43
N THR A 47 2.12 9.44 -8.52
CA THR A 47 2.51 8.03 -8.40
C THR A 47 2.10 7.49 -7.04
N THR A 48 2.00 6.16 -6.91
CA THR A 48 1.69 5.47 -5.65
C THR A 48 2.12 4.00 -5.78
N ASP A 49 2.27 3.32 -4.65
CA ASP A 49 2.47 1.87 -4.60
C ASP A 49 3.61 1.41 -5.53
N ILE A 50 4.73 2.15 -5.50
CA ILE A 50 5.91 1.87 -6.35
C ILE A 50 6.58 0.57 -5.92
N HIS A 51 6.52 0.22 -4.62
CA HIS A 51 7.03 -1.02 -4.07
C HIS A 51 8.48 -1.33 -4.48
N GLY A 52 9.35 -0.30 -4.46
CA GLY A 52 10.77 -0.45 -4.77
C GLY A 52 11.10 -0.69 -6.24
N ASN A 53 10.18 -0.44 -7.17
CA ASN A 53 10.39 -0.61 -8.61
C ASN A 53 11.25 0.52 -9.21
N ILE A 54 12.53 0.53 -8.83
CA ILE A 54 13.50 1.57 -9.18
C ILE A 54 14.11 1.29 -10.56
N PHE A 55 14.50 0.05 -10.79
CA PHE A 55 15.18 -0.41 -12.01
C PHE A 55 14.20 -1.10 -12.98
N PRO A 56 14.45 -1.07 -14.30
CA PRO A 56 13.59 -1.72 -15.30
C PRO A 56 13.89 -3.22 -15.37
N TYR A 57 13.91 -3.91 -14.21
CA TYR A 57 14.40 -5.26 -14.06
C TYR A 57 13.65 -6.03 -12.99
N ASP A 58 13.14 -7.20 -13.34
CA ASP A 58 12.54 -8.15 -12.43
C ASP A 58 13.68 -9.02 -11.82
N PHE A 59 14.16 -8.62 -10.66
CA PHE A 59 15.28 -9.25 -9.96
C PHE A 59 15.01 -10.70 -9.55
N LEU A 60 13.75 -11.04 -9.34
CA LEU A 60 13.37 -12.38 -8.88
C LEU A 60 13.35 -13.41 -10.01
N ASN A 61 13.02 -12.97 -11.22
CA ASN A 61 12.95 -13.84 -12.40
C ASN A 61 14.11 -13.60 -13.39
N ASP A 62 15.05 -12.72 -13.05
CA ASP A 62 16.26 -12.42 -13.81
C ASP A 62 15.94 -12.01 -15.27
N ARG A 63 15.06 -11.01 -15.45
CA ARG A 63 14.58 -10.55 -16.75
C ARG A 63 14.21 -9.06 -16.75
N PRO A 64 14.05 -8.41 -17.91
CA PRO A 64 13.55 -7.05 -17.99
C PRO A 64 12.16 -6.89 -17.32
N GLY A 65 11.98 -5.80 -16.55
CA GLY A 65 10.72 -5.38 -15.92
C GLY A 65 9.94 -4.39 -16.79
N THR A 66 8.66 -4.17 -16.46
CA THR A 66 7.74 -3.30 -17.21
C THR A 66 7.81 -1.84 -16.77
N GLY A 67 7.45 -1.52 -15.52
CA GLY A 67 7.51 -0.18 -14.94
C GLY A 67 8.82 0.08 -14.21
N SER A 68 9.21 1.32 -14.01
CA SER A 68 10.30 1.69 -13.08
C SER A 68 10.49 3.20 -12.93
N MET A 69 11.18 3.61 -11.86
CA MET A 69 11.60 5.01 -11.68
C MET A 69 12.53 5.47 -12.81
N SER A 70 13.32 4.59 -13.43
CA SER A 70 14.16 4.95 -14.57
C SER A 70 13.35 5.29 -15.84
N ARG A 71 12.19 4.67 -16.05
CA ARG A 71 11.24 5.02 -17.13
C ARG A 71 10.49 6.31 -16.81
N LEU A 72 10.09 6.47 -15.54
CA LEU A 72 9.52 7.72 -15.05
C LEU A 72 10.47 8.90 -15.26
N SER A 73 11.79 8.71 -15.04
CA SER A 73 12.83 9.71 -15.30
C SER A 73 12.79 10.24 -16.74
N THR A 74 12.61 9.35 -17.72
CA THR A 74 12.47 9.73 -19.14
C THR A 74 11.26 10.64 -19.35
N VAL A 75 10.10 10.24 -18.85
CA VAL A 75 8.85 11.01 -18.98
C VAL A 75 8.94 12.36 -18.27
N LEU A 76 9.48 12.37 -17.04
CA LEU A 76 9.67 13.61 -16.27
C LEU A 76 10.56 14.63 -16.99
N ARG A 77 11.64 14.18 -17.58
CA ARG A 77 12.56 15.06 -18.33
C ARG A 77 11.85 15.74 -19.51
N GLU A 78 11.02 15.01 -20.24
CA GLU A 78 10.25 15.58 -21.34
C GLU A 78 9.18 16.58 -20.86
N ILE A 79 8.45 16.21 -19.79
CA ILE A 79 7.40 17.08 -19.23
C ILE A 79 8.02 18.36 -18.67
N ARG A 80 9.07 18.26 -17.86
CA ARG A 80 9.69 19.44 -17.21
C ARG A 80 10.39 20.38 -18.20
N ARG A 81 10.67 19.94 -19.41
CA ARG A 81 11.18 20.82 -20.48
C ARG A 81 10.13 21.84 -20.91
N THR A 82 8.84 21.48 -20.91
CA THR A 82 7.72 22.36 -21.28
C THR A 82 7.00 22.94 -20.08
N ASP A 83 6.89 22.17 -19.00
CA ASP A 83 6.18 22.49 -17.77
C ASP A 83 7.13 22.38 -16.55
N PRO A 84 8.09 23.31 -16.39
CA PRO A 84 9.13 23.22 -15.35
C PRO A 84 8.58 23.34 -13.92
N GLU A 85 7.39 23.91 -13.76
CA GLU A 85 6.69 24.07 -12.46
C GLU A 85 5.83 22.85 -12.08
N THR A 86 5.94 21.72 -12.81
CA THR A 86 5.21 20.48 -12.52
C THR A 86 5.51 19.98 -11.12
N LEU A 87 4.46 19.71 -10.33
CA LEU A 87 4.54 19.02 -9.05
C LEU A 87 4.53 17.50 -9.27
N LEU A 88 5.42 16.79 -8.58
CA LEU A 88 5.48 15.32 -8.56
C LEU A 88 5.20 14.84 -7.15
N LEU A 89 4.07 14.15 -6.96
CA LEU A 89 3.56 13.70 -5.67
C LEU A 89 3.42 12.17 -5.64
N ASP A 90 3.65 11.55 -4.48
CA ASP A 90 3.51 10.10 -4.30
C ASP A 90 2.66 9.79 -3.07
N ALA A 91 1.75 8.83 -3.20
CA ALA A 91 0.85 8.47 -2.09
C ALA A 91 1.37 7.33 -1.20
N GLY A 92 2.64 6.92 -1.30
CA GLY A 92 3.26 5.96 -0.38
C GLY A 92 3.32 4.52 -0.90
N ASP A 93 3.72 3.61 -0.01
CA ASP A 93 4.10 2.22 -0.27
C ASP A 93 5.32 2.10 -1.17
N LEU A 94 6.43 2.57 -0.63
CA LEU A 94 7.72 2.68 -1.29
C LEU A 94 8.76 1.70 -0.73
N LEU A 95 8.69 1.40 0.60
CA LEU A 95 9.76 0.71 1.33
C LEU A 95 9.61 -0.83 1.38
N GLN A 96 8.63 -1.40 0.69
CA GLN A 96 8.42 -2.85 0.62
C GLN A 96 8.15 -3.26 -0.83
N GLY A 97 8.54 -4.48 -1.22
CA GLY A 97 8.23 -5.09 -2.51
C GLY A 97 9.47 -5.64 -3.19
N GLU A 98 10.06 -4.89 -4.12
CA GLU A 98 11.20 -5.35 -4.90
C GLU A 98 12.49 -5.46 -4.07
N PRO A 99 13.42 -6.36 -4.43
CA PRO A 99 14.65 -6.61 -3.70
C PRO A 99 15.52 -5.40 -3.36
N PRO A 100 15.57 -4.31 -4.14
CA PRO A 100 16.32 -3.12 -3.75
C PRO A 100 15.85 -2.53 -2.42
N THR A 101 14.54 -2.50 -2.14
CA THR A 101 14.04 -2.01 -0.83
C THR A 101 14.47 -2.93 0.30
N TYR A 102 14.32 -4.24 0.13
CA TYR A 102 14.75 -5.23 1.11
C TYR A 102 16.23 -5.08 1.45
N TYR A 103 17.09 -4.94 0.43
CA TYR A 103 18.53 -4.79 0.61
C TYR A 103 18.88 -3.58 1.49
N TYR A 104 18.28 -2.41 1.22
CA TYR A 104 18.55 -1.19 2.00
C TYR A 104 17.79 -1.11 3.33
N ASN A 105 16.70 -1.85 3.48
CA ASN A 105 16.01 -1.97 4.76
C ASN A 105 16.80 -2.82 5.77
N TYR A 106 17.40 -3.95 5.32
CA TYR A 106 17.84 -5.01 6.22
C TYR A 106 19.27 -5.51 6.02
N VAL A 107 19.92 -5.20 4.90
CA VAL A 107 21.28 -5.67 4.58
C VAL A 107 22.28 -4.53 4.63
N ASP A 108 22.15 -3.53 3.78
CA ASP A 108 22.96 -2.30 3.83
C ASP A 108 22.18 -1.17 4.51
N THR A 109 22.10 -1.24 5.82
CA THR A 109 21.38 -0.26 6.64
C THR A 109 22.14 1.04 6.87
N LEU A 110 23.43 1.10 6.47
CA LEU A 110 24.30 2.27 6.72
C LEU A 110 24.33 3.24 5.54
N SER A 111 24.32 2.75 4.32
CA SER A 111 24.27 3.59 3.12
C SER A 111 22.95 4.38 3.03
N THR A 112 22.96 5.48 2.25
CA THR A 112 21.72 6.20 1.94
C THR A 112 20.72 5.26 1.28
N HIS A 113 19.49 5.28 1.75
CA HIS A 113 18.46 4.38 1.24
C HIS A 113 18.19 4.64 -0.25
N ILE A 114 18.19 3.61 -1.07
CA ILE A 114 18.06 3.74 -2.54
C ILE A 114 16.76 4.46 -2.95
N VAL A 115 15.67 4.26 -2.21
CA VAL A 115 14.39 4.93 -2.49
C VAL A 115 14.52 6.44 -2.28
N SER A 116 15.10 6.90 -1.14
CA SER A 116 15.34 8.34 -0.91
C SER A 116 16.26 8.92 -1.97
N SER A 117 17.33 8.20 -2.34
CA SER A 117 18.27 8.64 -3.38
C SER A 117 17.59 8.81 -4.74
N ALA A 118 16.80 7.81 -5.17
CA ALA A 118 16.10 7.83 -6.45
C ALA A 118 15.00 8.91 -6.49
N MET A 119 14.21 9.05 -5.43
CA MET A 119 13.16 10.06 -5.35
C MET A 119 13.74 11.48 -5.27
N ASN A 120 14.84 11.68 -4.54
CA ASN A 120 15.58 12.94 -4.53
C ASN A 120 16.13 13.29 -5.92
N TYR A 121 16.65 12.30 -6.66
CA TYR A 121 17.12 12.47 -8.04
C TYR A 121 15.98 12.87 -8.97
N LEU A 122 14.84 12.23 -8.87
CA LEU A 122 13.64 12.52 -9.67
C LEU A 122 12.99 13.86 -9.27
N GLY A 123 13.31 14.40 -8.11
CA GLY A 123 12.77 15.66 -7.60
C GLY A 123 11.29 15.55 -7.25
N TYR A 124 10.93 14.57 -6.41
CA TYR A 124 9.61 14.54 -5.78
C TYR A 124 9.41 15.77 -4.91
N ASP A 125 8.18 16.26 -4.86
CA ASP A 125 7.83 17.47 -4.09
C ASP A 125 7.23 17.12 -2.72
N ALA A 126 6.41 16.06 -2.62
CA ALA A 126 5.90 15.51 -1.35
C ALA A 126 5.52 14.03 -1.50
N VAL A 127 5.52 13.31 -0.37
CA VAL A 127 5.15 11.89 -0.29
C VAL A 127 4.25 11.70 0.94
N ALA A 128 3.10 11.02 0.76
CA ALA A 128 2.33 10.52 1.88
C ALA A 128 2.89 9.19 2.38
N MET A 129 2.72 8.88 3.67
CA MET A 129 3.16 7.61 4.24
C MET A 129 2.18 6.50 3.88
N GLY A 130 2.68 5.38 3.36
CA GLY A 130 1.94 4.15 3.17
C GLY A 130 2.07 3.20 4.37
N ASN A 131 1.28 2.12 4.39
CA ASN A 131 1.37 1.11 5.45
C ASN A 131 2.68 0.31 5.35
N HIS A 132 3.14 0.03 4.13
CA HIS A 132 4.41 -0.65 3.90
C HIS A 132 5.63 0.27 4.13
N ASP A 133 5.44 1.58 4.26
CA ASP A 133 6.51 2.49 4.69
C ASP A 133 6.72 2.45 6.21
N ILE A 134 5.69 2.07 6.98
CA ILE A 134 5.76 1.88 8.44
C ILE A 134 6.26 0.47 8.80
N GLU A 135 5.98 -0.52 7.96
CA GLU A 135 6.28 -1.95 8.18
C GLU A 135 7.75 -2.25 8.53
N PRO A 136 8.77 -1.61 7.93
CA PRO A 136 10.16 -1.89 8.28
C PRO A 136 10.62 -1.32 9.63
N GLY A 137 9.76 -0.56 10.31
CA GLY A 137 10.00 -0.01 11.65
C GLY A 137 10.78 1.29 11.69
N HIS A 138 10.83 1.89 12.88
CA HIS A 138 11.47 3.20 13.14
C HIS A 138 12.91 3.29 12.66
N SER A 139 13.69 2.22 12.78
CA SER A 139 15.08 2.21 12.32
C SER A 139 15.23 2.52 10.84
N VAL A 140 14.23 2.14 10.03
CA VAL A 140 14.22 2.32 8.58
C VAL A 140 13.46 3.58 8.19
N PHE A 141 12.18 3.73 8.55
CA PHE A 141 11.38 4.86 8.04
C PHE A 141 11.85 6.21 8.59
N ASP A 142 12.38 6.28 9.83
CA ASP A 142 12.94 7.52 10.35
C ASP A 142 14.26 7.90 9.66
N LYS A 143 15.11 6.90 9.34
CA LYS A 143 16.31 7.11 8.55
C LYS A 143 15.96 7.62 7.16
N TRP A 144 15.06 6.91 6.47
CA TRP A 144 14.57 7.27 5.15
C TRP A 144 14.00 8.70 5.12
N GLY A 145 13.16 9.05 6.12
CA GLY A 145 12.60 10.41 6.24
C GLY A 145 13.64 11.50 6.41
N ARG A 146 14.73 11.25 7.15
CA ARG A 146 15.85 12.20 7.27
C ARG A 146 16.66 12.36 5.98
N GLU A 147 16.68 11.35 5.12
CA GLU A 147 17.39 11.35 3.85
C GLU A 147 16.59 12.00 2.72
N CYS A 148 15.27 12.09 2.83
CA CYS A 148 14.39 12.73 1.86
C CYS A 148 14.58 14.25 1.83
N LYS A 149 14.69 14.83 0.63
CA LYS A 149 14.78 16.30 0.41
C LYS A 149 13.39 16.95 0.28
N PHE A 150 12.34 16.18 0.36
CA PHE A 150 10.93 16.56 0.28
C PHE A 150 10.23 16.20 1.59
N PRO A 151 9.10 16.83 1.93
CA PRO A 151 8.33 16.48 3.10
C PRO A 151 7.66 15.11 2.96
N LEU A 152 7.77 14.28 4.01
CA LEU A 152 6.84 13.19 4.27
C LEU A 152 5.63 13.77 4.99
N ILE A 153 4.42 13.45 4.52
CA ILE A 153 3.18 14.02 5.04
C ILE A 153 2.20 12.92 5.47
N ALA A 154 1.68 13.04 6.71
CA ALA A 154 0.60 12.20 7.22
C ALA A 154 -0.03 12.89 8.44
N ALA A 155 -1.22 13.44 8.27
CA ALA A 155 -1.90 14.21 9.31
C ALA A 155 -2.55 13.34 10.39
N ASN A 156 -2.73 12.05 10.12
CA ASN A 156 -3.39 11.08 10.99
C ASN A 156 -2.45 10.01 11.59
N ILE A 157 -1.14 10.15 11.43
CA ILE A 157 -0.15 9.39 12.23
C ILE A 157 0.25 10.25 13.40
N ILE A 158 -0.19 9.90 14.59
CA ILE A 158 -0.06 10.73 15.79
C ILE A 158 1.00 10.16 16.71
N SER A 159 1.86 11.01 17.24
CA SER A 159 2.81 10.65 18.29
C SER A 159 2.11 10.55 19.64
N ASP A 160 2.16 9.41 20.29
CA ASP A 160 1.61 9.19 21.65
C ASP A 160 2.25 10.12 22.69
N LYS A 161 3.48 10.55 22.44
CA LYS A 161 4.23 11.43 23.35
C LYS A 161 3.73 12.87 23.31
N THR A 162 3.34 13.37 22.14
CA THR A 162 3.01 14.80 21.95
C THR A 162 1.53 15.04 21.69
N GLY A 163 0.79 14.02 21.22
CA GLY A 163 -0.58 14.17 20.71
C GLY A 163 -0.68 14.94 19.39
N GLU A 164 0.47 15.19 18.73
CA GLU A 164 0.55 15.92 17.46
C GLU A 164 0.95 14.97 16.33
N PRO A 165 0.69 15.31 15.06
CA PRO A 165 1.15 14.50 13.93
C PRO A 165 2.65 14.22 13.97
N TYR A 166 3.03 12.96 13.78
CA TYR A 166 4.43 12.52 13.77
C TYR A 166 5.19 13.02 12.53
N PHE A 167 4.53 12.99 11.38
CA PHE A 167 4.99 13.60 10.13
C PHE A 167 4.34 14.96 9.94
N LYS A 168 4.79 15.75 8.95
CA LYS A 168 4.09 16.99 8.62
C LYS A 168 2.64 16.69 8.22
N PRO A 169 1.63 17.39 8.75
CA PRO A 169 0.26 17.13 8.35
C PRO A 169 -0.01 17.54 6.90
N TYR A 170 0.58 18.66 6.46
CA TYR A 170 0.44 19.20 5.11
C TYR A 170 1.67 20.01 4.69
N HIS A 171 1.77 20.30 3.39
CA HIS A 171 2.73 21.25 2.86
C HIS A 171 2.06 22.22 1.87
N VAL A 172 2.57 23.46 1.79
CA VAL A 172 2.05 24.48 0.87
C VAL A 172 3.11 24.85 -0.14
N PHE A 173 2.79 24.66 -1.41
CA PHE A 173 3.64 25.03 -2.53
C PHE A 173 3.17 26.33 -3.14
N THR A 174 4.12 27.13 -3.63
CA THR A 174 3.85 28.19 -4.58
C THR A 174 4.40 27.76 -5.94
N ARG A 175 3.52 27.46 -6.88
CA ARG A 175 3.87 26.98 -8.22
C ARG A 175 3.00 27.67 -9.27
N ALA A 176 3.61 28.12 -10.36
CA ALA A 176 2.90 28.80 -11.47
C ALA A 176 2.02 29.98 -11.00
N GLY A 177 2.41 30.66 -9.90
CA GLY A 177 1.63 31.73 -9.30
C GLY A 177 0.38 31.27 -8.54
N LEU A 178 0.26 29.96 -8.26
CA LEU A 178 -0.78 29.36 -7.45
C LEU A 178 -0.23 28.93 -6.09
N ARG A 179 -1.09 29.05 -5.07
CA ARG A 179 -0.87 28.54 -3.73
C ARG A 179 -1.58 27.18 -3.61
N VAL A 180 -0.81 26.10 -3.57
CA VAL A 180 -1.29 24.71 -3.56
C VAL A 180 -1.03 24.11 -2.19
N ALA A 181 -2.06 23.77 -1.44
CA ALA A 181 -1.94 23.03 -0.19
C ALA A 181 -2.12 21.53 -0.48
N VAL A 182 -1.18 20.71 0.02
CA VAL A 182 -1.22 19.25 -0.10
C VAL A 182 -1.29 18.67 1.31
N LEU A 183 -2.42 18.07 1.67
CA LEU A 183 -2.70 17.44 2.97
C LEU A 183 -2.48 15.94 2.84
N GLY A 184 -1.72 15.33 3.77
CA GLY A 184 -1.37 13.91 3.74
C GLY A 184 -2.20 13.06 4.68
N PHE A 185 -2.55 11.83 4.25
CA PHE A 185 -3.16 10.80 5.10
C PHE A 185 -2.61 9.40 4.76
N THR A 186 -2.72 8.49 5.75
CA THR A 186 -2.50 7.05 5.56
C THR A 186 -3.73 6.28 6.04
N THR A 187 -3.85 5.02 5.61
CA THR A 187 -4.90 4.12 6.11
C THR A 187 -4.75 3.92 7.63
N PRO A 188 -5.83 4.01 8.41
CA PRO A 188 -5.79 3.74 9.84
C PRO A 188 -5.70 2.24 10.17
N ALA A 189 -5.72 1.37 9.15
CA ALA A 189 -5.72 -0.08 9.30
C ALA A 189 -4.34 -0.69 9.60
N ILE A 190 -3.25 0.09 9.63
CA ILE A 190 -1.88 -0.37 9.89
C ILE A 190 -1.79 -1.31 11.11
N PRO A 191 -2.43 -1.04 12.27
CA PRO A 191 -2.41 -1.95 13.42
C PRO A 191 -3.06 -3.31 13.20
N GLN A 192 -3.74 -3.52 12.06
CA GLN A 192 -4.32 -4.81 11.69
C GLN A 192 -3.29 -5.77 11.10
N TRP A 193 -2.20 -5.23 10.54
CA TRP A 193 -1.23 -5.98 9.74
C TRP A 193 0.19 -5.89 10.28
N VAL A 194 0.56 -4.74 10.85
CA VAL A 194 1.92 -4.43 11.27
C VAL A 194 2.07 -4.63 12.78
N PRO A 195 3.06 -5.42 13.23
CA PRO A 195 3.33 -5.63 14.65
C PRO A 195 3.57 -4.32 15.41
N ALA A 196 3.01 -4.22 16.62
CA ALA A 196 3.01 -2.98 17.42
C ALA A 196 4.41 -2.41 17.70
N HIS A 197 5.44 -3.27 17.87
CA HIS A 197 6.80 -2.82 18.13
C HIS A 197 7.45 -2.06 16.95
N LEU A 198 6.91 -2.20 15.72
CA LEU A 198 7.43 -1.51 14.52
C LEU A 198 6.92 -0.06 14.42
N TRP A 199 5.82 0.24 15.10
CA TRP A 199 5.22 1.58 15.18
C TRP A 199 5.02 2.04 16.63
N GLU A 200 5.88 1.57 17.55
CA GLU A 200 5.82 1.90 18.98
C GLU A 200 5.82 3.43 19.21
N GLY A 201 4.87 3.92 20.03
CA GLY A 201 4.73 5.35 20.32
C GLY A 201 3.95 6.14 19.26
N LEU A 202 3.29 5.44 18.34
CA LEU A 202 2.40 6.03 17.34
C LEU A 202 0.99 5.44 17.47
N HIS A 203 -0.01 6.20 17.02
CA HIS A 203 -1.34 5.69 16.71
C HIS A 203 -1.87 6.31 15.42
N PHE A 204 -2.93 5.72 14.87
CA PHE A 204 -3.46 6.05 13.56
C PHE A 204 -4.93 6.48 13.69
N ASP A 205 -5.17 7.78 13.52
CA ASP A 205 -6.52 8.34 13.61
C ASP A 205 -7.33 8.07 12.34
N ASP A 206 -8.66 8.08 12.50
CA ASP A 206 -9.60 8.01 11.40
C ASP A 206 -9.41 9.17 10.42
N ILE A 207 -9.41 8.86 9.10
CA ILE A 207 -9.16 9.84 8.04
C ILE A 207 -10.25 10.93 8.00
N LEU A 208 -11.53 10.57 8.14
CA LEU A 208 -12.61 11.55 8.04
C LEU A 208 -12.60 12.51 9.23
N THR A 209 -12.32 12.00 10.42
CA THR A 209 -12.16 12.81 11.65
C THR A 209 -10.97 13.76 11.51
N SER A 210 -9.84 13.26 11.04
CA SER A 210 -8.63 14.08 10.82
C SER A 210 -8.85 15.12 9.72
N ALA A 211 -9.54 14.78 8.63
CA ALA A 211 -9.89 15.71 7.56
C ALA A 211 -10.82 16.84 8.07
N ALA A 212 -11.82 16.51 8.90
CA ALA A 212 -12.72 17.48 9.49
C ALA A 212 -11.99 18.51 10.38
N HIS A 213 -10.85 18.14 10.94
CA HIS A 213 -9.97 19.04 11.69
C HIS A 213 -9.06 19.86 10.75
N TRP A 214 -8.31 19.19 9.87
CA TRP A 214 -7.23 19.84 9.11
C TRP A 214 -7.71 20.68 7.94
N VAL A 215 -8.77 20.27 7.22
CA VAL A 215 -9.24 20.99 6.03
C VAL A 215 -9.67 22.42 6.34
N PRO A 216 -10.58 22.69 7.33
CA PRO A 216 -10.95 24.05 7.67
C PRO A 216 -9.77 24.90 8.17
N LEU A 217 -8.84 24.28 8.91
CA LEU A 217 -7.66 24.96 9.43
C LEU A 217 -6.74 25.42 8.28
N ILE A 218 -6.50 24.56 7.28
CA ILE A 218 -5.70 24.90 6.09
C ILE A 218 -6.39 26.01 5.30
N GLN A 219 -7.70 25.90 5.04
CA GLN A 219 -8.46 26.92 4.31
C GLN A 219 -8.40 28.28 5.00
N GLN A 220 -8.52 28.32 6.32
CA GLN A 220 -8.46 29.56 7.09
C GLN A 220 -7.06 30.18 7.10
N ARG A 221 -6.03 29.35 7.40
CA ARG A 221 -4.65 29.83 7.59
C ARG A 221 -3.94 30.11 6.28
N GLU A 222 -4.04 29.14 5.34
CA GLU A 222 -3.24 29.11 4.14
C GLU A 222 -3.94 29.74 2.95
N LYS A 223 -5.28 29.75 2.95
CA LYS A 223 -6.12 30.30 1.86
C LYS A 223 -5.64 29.80 0.48
N PRO A 224 -5.54 28.48 0.28
CA PRO A 224 -4.96 27.94 -0.95
C PRO A 224 -5.85 28.21 -2.17
N ASP A 225 -5.23 28.36 -3.32
CA ASP A 225 -5.93 28.40 -4.61
C ASP A 225 -6.40 27.00 -5.03
N LEU A 226 -5.68 25.97 -4.60
CA LEU A 226 -5.97 24.55 -4.83
C LEU A 226 -5.69 23.75 -3.55
N LEU A 227 -6.66 22.94 -3.14
CA LEU A 227 -6.53 22.00 -2.02
C LEU A 227 -6.49 20.57 -2.55
N VAL A 228 -5.35 19.93 -2.39
CA VAL A 228 -5.08 18.55 -2.77
C VAL A 228 -4.98 17.69 -1.52
N VAL A 229 -5.60 16.54 -1.52
CA VAL A 229 -5.35 15.50 -0.52
C VAL A 229 -4.55 14.39 -1.20
N LEU A 230 -3.42 14.03 -0.61
CA LEU A 230 -2.52 12.97 -1.01
C LEU A 230 -2.62 11.86 0.05
N MET A 231 -3.21 10.72 -0.30
CA MET A 231 -3.54 9.77 0.74
C MET A 231 -3.28 8.32 0.33
N HIS A 232 -2.62 7.58 1.22
CA HIS A 232 -2.44 6.14 1.10
C HIS A 232 -3.66 5.42 1.70
N SER A 233 -4.73 5.40 0.93
CA SER A 233 -6.02 4.76 1.23
C SER A 233 -6.77 4.63 -0.09
N GLY A 234 -7.37 3.47 -0.35
CA GLY A 234 -8.05 3.18 -1.62
C GLY A 234 -9.44 3.81 -1.75
N LEU A 235 -10.15 3.42 -2.80
CA LEU A 235 -11.43 4.02 -3.15
C LEU A 235 -12.49 3.78 -2.07
N GLU A 236 -12.79 2.52 -1.76
CA GLU A 236 -13.81 2.11 -0.78
C GLU A 236 -13.64 0.65 -0.35
N ASN A 237 -14.11 0.32 0.83
CA ASN A 237 -14.21 -1.05 1.30
C ASN A 237 -15.47 -1.25 2.17
N ASP A 238 -15.87 -2.51 2.32
CA ASP A 238 -17.08 -2.91 3.05
C ASP A 238 -16.80 -3.29 4.52
N ASN A 239 -15.61 -2.98 5.07
CA ASN A 239 -15.30 -3.34 6.44
C ASN A 239 -16.03 -2.42 7.43
N PRO A 240 -16.92 -2.96 8.30
CA PRO A 240 -17.68 -2.14 9.24
C PRO A 240 -16.85 -1.66 10.44
N ASP A 241 -15.71 -2.33 10.75
CA ASP A 241 -14.95 -2.09 11.99
C ASP A 241 -13.98 -0.92 11.87
N TYR A 242 -13.54 -0.60 10.65
CA TYR A 242 -12.63 0.51 10.36
C TYR A 242 -12.66 0.89 8.88
N LEU A 243 -12.45 2.17 8.61
CA LEU A 243 -12.43 2.69 7.24
C LEU A 243 -11.01 2.60 6.65
N GLU A 244 -10.67 1.42 6.14
CA GLU A 244 -9.38 1.18 5.47
C GLU A 244 -9.22 2.03 4.21
N ASN A 245 -10.25 2.03 3.36
CA ASN A 245 -10.30 2.76 2.10
C ASN A 245 -11.33 3.88 2.16
N ALA A 246 -10.87 5.11 2.34
CA ALA A 246 -11.68 6.28 2.65
C ALA A 246 -11.95 7.21 1.45
N GLY A 247 -11.45 6.90 0.25
CA GLY A 247 -11.48 7.79 -0.91
C GLY A 247 -12.86 8.33 -1.24
N ARG A 248 -13.82 7.44 -1.48
CA ARG A 248 -15.21 7.82 -1.79
C ARG A 248 -15.88 8.52 -0.62
N ALA A 249 -15.65 8.04 0.61
CA ALA A 249 -16.26 8.62 1.81
C ALA A 249 -15.78 10.07 2.02
N LEU A 250 -14.49 10.34 1.84
CA LEU A 250 -13.92 11.69 1.96
C LEU A 250 -14.39 12.60 0.81
N ALA A 251 -14.42 12.10 -0.43
CA ALA A 251 -14.93 12.86 -1.58
C ALA A 251 -16.39 13.28 -1.38
N ASN A 252 -17.23 12.39 -0.84
CA ASN A 252 -18.65 12.70 -0.54
C ASN A 252 -18.81 13.81 0.51
N LYS A 253 -17.85 13.98 1.42
CA LYS A 253 -17.84 15.11 2.35
C LYS A 253 -17.51 16.44 1.68
N GLY A 254 -16.78 16.45 0.57
CA GLY A 254 -16.38 17.61 -0.22
C GLY A 254 -15.43 18.55 0.51
N MET A 255 -15.88 19.26 1.51
CA MET A 255 -15.12 20.20 2.36
C MET A 255 -14.29 21.23 1.58
N GLY A 256 -14.54 21.43 0.28
CA GLY A 256 -13.73 22.29 -0.59
C GLY A 256 -12.41 21.67 -1.03
N ILE A 257 -12.29 20.34 -0.98
CA ILE A 257 -11.19 19.59 -1.59
C ILE A 257 -11.39 19.59 -3.11
N ASP A 258 -10.34 19.89 -3.87
CA ASP A 258 -10.38 19.93 -5.33
C ASP A 258 -9.96 18.59 -5.96
N LEU A 259 -8.97 17.91 -5.33
CA LEU A 259 -8.29 16.74 -5.89
C LEU A 259 -7.91 15.75 -4.79
N LEU A 260 -8.30 14.49 -4.97
CA LEU A 260 -7.88 13.34 -4.17
C LEU A 260 -6.92 12.47 -4.99
N LEU A 261 -5.67 12.39 -4.58
CA LEU A 261 -4.64 11.52 -5.09
C LEU A 261 -4.53 10.32 -4.15
N ILE A 262 -4.99 9.15 -4.58
CA ILE A 262 -5.12 7.96 -3.74
C ILE A 262 -4.23 6.80 -4.20
N GLY A 263 -4.05 5.80 -3.33
CA GLY A 263 -3.29 4.57 -3.56
C GLY A 263 -3.83 3.39 -2.77
N HIS A 264 -2.98 2.43 -2.37
CA HIS A 264 -3.24 1.31 -1.47
C HIS A 264 -3.98 0.10 -2.08
N ASP A 265 -5.06 0.29 -2.82
CA ASP A 265 -5.87 -0.80 -3.36
C ASP A 265 -5.37 -1.38 -4.69
N HIS A 266 -4.28 -0.81 -5.23
CA HIS A 266 -3.61 -1.22 -6.47
C HIS A 266 -4.55 -1.24 -7.69
N ARG A 267 -5.57 -0.37 -7.70
CA ARG A 267 -6.56 -0.25 -8.79
C ARG A 267 -6.39 1.05 -9.53
N GLN A 268 -6.57 1.01 -10.83
CA GLN A 268 -6.67 2.24 -11.60
C GLN A 268 -8.07 2.81 -11.44
N GLU A 269 -8.15 4.04 -10.87
CA GLU A 269 -9.42 4.74 -10.66
C GLU A 269 -9.33 6.16 -11.21
N LEU A 270 -10.43 6.64 -11.78
CA LEU A 270 -10.61 8.02 -12.19
C LEU A 270 -12.10 8.36 -12.12
N GLU A 271 -12.47 9.14 -11.12
CA GLU A 271 -13.86 9.53 -10.91
C GLU A 271 -14.00 11.01 -10.57
N TRP A 272 -15.11 11.60 -11.03
CA TRP A 272 -15.62 12.86 -10.55
C TRP A 272 -16.76 12.61 -9.57
N ILE A 273 -16.50 12.82 -8.29
CA ILE A 273 -17.47 12.57 -7.22
C ILE A 273 -18.10 13.88 -6.81
N ARG A 274 -19.44 13.91 -6.83
CA ARG A 274 -20.20 15.07 -6.37
C ARG A 274 -20.47 14.93 -4.88
N PRO A 275 -20.01 15.88 -4.04
CA PRO A 275 -20.26 15.83 -2.61
C PRO A 275 -21.75 15.83 -2.29
N GLU A 276 -22.12 15.20 -1.19
CA GLU A 276 -23.51 15.17 -0.70
C GLU A 276 -24.05 16.58 -0.51
N GLY A 277 -25.22 16.84 -1.10
CA GLY A 277 -25.90 18.14 -1.02
C GLY A 277 -25.34 19.25 -1.93
N SER A 278 -24.24 19.02 -2.65
CA SER A 278 -23.71 19.98 -3.63
C SER A 278 -24.34 19.78 -5.01
N THR A 279 -24.67 20.91 -5.67
CA THR A 279 -25.16 20.92 -7.06
C THR A 279 -24.10 21.38 -8.06
N THR A 280 -23.03 21.99 -7.58
CA THR A 280 -22.01 22.66 -8.42
C THR A 280 -20.61 22.10 -8.23
N ASP A 281 -20.26 21.67 -7.02
CA ASP A 281 -18.91 21.23 -6.71
C ASP A 281 -18.73 19.76 -7.07
N SER A 282 -17.54 19.40 -7.46
CA SER A 282 -17.10 18.03 -7.67
C SER A 282 -15.65 17.88 -7.26
N VAL A 283 -15.30 16.71 -6.72
CA VAL A 283 -13.94 16.32 -6.33
C VAL A 283 -13.42 15.35 -7.37
N LEU A 284 -12.25 15.61 -7.93
CA LEU A 284 -11.56 14.65 -8.77
C LEU A 284 -10.83 13.65 -7.89
N LEU A 285 -11.14 12.36 -8.04
CA LEU A 285 -10.42 11.26 -7.41
C LEU A 285 -9.66 10.49 -8.48
N ILE A 286 -8.36 10.20 -8.25
CA ILE A 286 -7.52 9.48 -9.21
C ILE A 286 -6.51 8.58 -8.50
N ASN A 287 -6.35 7.34 -9.04
CA ASN A 287 -5.38 6.33 -8.64
C ASN A 287 -4.70 5.74 -9.88
N PRO A 288 -3.37 5.82 -10.05
CA PRO A 288 -2.67 5.24 -11.20
C PRO A 288 -2.42 3.73 -11.08
N ALA A 289 -2.90 3.05 -10.05
CA ALA A 289 -2.55 1.69 -9.63
C ALA A 289 -1.12 1.61 -9.08
N ASN A 290 -0.39 0.52 -9.32
CA ASN A 290 0.87 0.22 -8.66
C ASN A 290 2.03 -0.01 -9.64
N HIS A 291 3.25 -0.24 -9.08
CA HIS A 291 4.48 -0.64 -9.78
C HIS A 291 4.93 0.27 -10.93
N LEU A 292 4.48 1.52 -10.98
CA LEU A 292 4.81 2.44 -12.07
C LEU A 292 4.47 1.90 -13.47
N ASP A 293 3.39 1.14 -13.60
CA ASP A 293 2.84 0.81 -14.93
C ASP A 293 2.35 2.07 -15.64
N ARG A 294 1.90 3.04 -14.85
CA ARG A 294 1.45 4.36 -15.31
C ARG A 294 1.61 5.44 -14.25
N VAL A 295 1.46 6.68 -14.68
CA VAL A 295 1.48 7.89 -13.85
C VAL A 295 0.18 8.64 -14.10
N ALA A 296 -0.48 9.14 -13.06
CA ALA A 296 -1.60 10.06 -13.23
C ALA A 296 -1.07 11.44 -13.59
N ASP A 297 -1.65 12.07 -14.60
CA ASP A 297 -1.31 13.38 -15.14
C ASP A 297 -2.52 14.30 -15.07
N ILE A 298 -2.45 15.33 -14.24
CA ILE A 298 -3.54 16.27 -14.02
C ILE A 298 -3.10 17.66 -14.49
N GLN A 299 -3.67 18.13 -15.60
CA GLN A 299 -3.47 19.48 -16.09
C GLN A 299 -4.52 20.40 -15.47
N ILE A 300 -4.06 21.47 -14.83
CA ILE A 300 -4.90 22.35 -14.02
C ILE A 300 -4.83 23.77 -14.60
N THR A 301 -5.99 24.36 -14.82
CA THR A 301 -6.12 25.77 -15.18
C THR A 301 -6.94 26.49 -14.13
N VAL A 302 -6.34 27.50 -13.49
CA VAL A 302 -7.01 28.34 -12.50
C VAL A 302 -7.12 29.77 -13.04
N ARG A 303 -8.34 30.34 -13.02
CA ARG A 303 -8.57 31.75 -13.35
C ARG A 303 -8.80 32.52 -12.07
N LYS A 304 -8.14 33.68 -11.95
CA LYS A 304 -8.24 34.59 -10.80
C LYS A 304 -8.65 35.97 -11.26
N GLU A 305 -9.52 36.60 -10.50
CA GLU A 305 -9.92 38.00 -10.68
C GLU A 305 -9.61 38.78 -9.40
N GLY A 306 -8.81 39.82 -9.50
CA GLY A 306 -8.36 40.55 -8.33
C GLY A 306 -7.67 39.70 -7.27
N GLY A 307 -7.00 38.60 -7.69
CA GLY A 307 -6.34 37.65 -6.81
C GLY A 307 -7.23 36.54 -6.25
N ARG A 308 -8.55 36.59 -6.47
CA ARG A 308 -9.49 35.55 -6.03
C ARG A 308 -9.73 34.52 -7.14
N VAL A 309 -9.78 33.26 -6.79
CA VAL A 309 -10.12 32.17 -7.72
C VAL A 309 -11.59 32.33 -8.15
N ILE A 310 -11.84 32.36 -9.46
CA ILE A 310 -13.17 32.42 -10.06
C ILE A 310 -13.54 31.15 -10.83
N SER A 311 -12.55 30.37 -11.27
CA SER A 311 -12.79 29.04 -11.82
C SER A 311 -11.54 28.17 -11.75
N LYS A 312 -11.77 26.85 -11.62
CA LYS A 312 -10.77 25.80 -11.69
C LYS A 312 -11.21 24.80 -12.78
N GLN A 313 -10.30 24.36 -13.58
CA GLN A 313 -10.51 23.28 -14.55
C GLN A 313 -9.39 22.28 -14.38
N LEU A 314 -9.72 21.04 -14.09
CA LEU A 314 -8.80 19.91 -13.99
C LEU A 314 -9.07 18.97 -15.16
N VAL A 315 -8.02 18.54 -15.85
CA VAL A 315 -8.09 17.60 -16.97
C VAL A 315 -7.17 16.41 -16.62
N PRO A 316 -7.73 15.32 -16.08
CA PRO A 316 -6.97 14.15 -15.72
C PRO A 316 -6.72 13.23 -16.90
N SER A 317 -5.59 12.53 -16.88
CA SER A 317 -5.22 11.46 -17.80
C SER A 317 -4.22 10.51 -17.14
N PHE A 318 -3.90 9.40 -17.82
CA PHE A 318 -2.82 8.50 -17.41
C PHE A 318 -1.76 8.44 -18.50
N ILE A 319 -0.48 8.46 -18.08
CA ILE A 319 0.67 8.23 -18.94
C ILE A 319 1.16 6.80 -18.67
N SER A 320 1.09 5.91 -19.66
CA SER A 320 1.68 4.56 -19.56
C SER A 320 3.21 4.66 -19.61
N LEU A 321 3.87 3.93 -18.73
CA LEU A 321 5.32 3.73 -18.76
C LEU A 321 5.74 2.45 -19.51
N GLU A 322 4.77 1.64 -19.95
CA GLU A 322 5.03 0.48 -20.80
C GLU A 322 5.64 0.93 -22.14
N GLY A 323 6.75 0.29 -22.51
CA GLY A 323 7.47 0.62 -23.76
C GLY A 323 8.28 1.92 -23.72
N VAL A 324 8.23 2.70 -22.63
CA VAL A 324 9.11 3.87 -22.47
C VAL A 324 10.54 3.40 -22.24
N GLU A 325 11.50 3.92 -23.00
CA GLU A 325 12.92 3.60 -22.81
C GLU A 325 13.42 4.13 -21.46
N PRO A 326 14.09 3.29 -20.66
CA PRO A 326 14.68 3.71 -19.39
C PRO A 326 15.73 4.81 -19.58
N ASP A 327 15.76 5.79 -18.69
CA ASP A 327 16.75 6.86 -18.73
C ASP A 327 18.17 6.32 -18.46
N SER A 328 19.01 6.31 -19.47
CA SER A 328 20.39 5.85 -19.38
C SER A 328 21.26 6.68 -18.42
N ILE A 329 20.91 7.94 -18.14
CA ILE A 329 21.63 8.78 -17.19
C ILE A 329 21.26 8.33 -15.77
N PHE A 330 19.98 8.09 -15.49
CA PHE A 330 19.51 7.50 -14.25
C PHE A 330 20.20 6.15 -13.99
N LEU A 331 20.18 5.24 -14.95
CA LEU A 331 20.79 3.92 -14.82
C LEU A 331 22.31 3.98 -14.55
N ARG A 332 23.03 4.90 -15.19
CA ARG A 332 24.46 5.10 -14.89
C ARG A 332 24.70 5.69 -13.51
N HIS A 333 23.81 6.57 -13.05
CA HIS A 333 23.90 7.19 -11.73
C HIS A 333 23.78 6.16 -10.61
N PHE A 334 22.86 5.20 -10.77
CA PHE A 334 22.57 4.15 -9.78
C PHE A 334 23.19 2.79 -10.12
N ALA A 335 24.24 2.77 -10.94
CA ALA A 335 24.85 1.50 -11.40
C ALA A 335 25.53 0.71 -10.27
N GLN A 336 26.07 1.39 -9.24
CA GLN A 336 26.70 0.75 -8.09
C GLN A 336 25.66 0.08 -7.20
N GLU A 337 24.56 0.76 -6.93
CA GLU A 337 23.44 0.25 -6.13
C GLU A 337 22.78 -0.94 -6.82
N TYR A 338 22.59 -0.85 -8.15
CA TYR A 338 22.09 -1.97 -8.95
C TYR A 338 23.01 -3.20 -8.84
N ALA A 339 24.32 -3.00 -8.97
CA ALA A 339 25.31 -4.08 -8.86
C ALA A 339 25.30 -4.71 -7.46
N ALA A 340 25.29 -3.90 -6.40
CA ALA A 340 25.27 -4.38 -5.02
C ALA A 340 24.04 -5.25 -4.72
N VAL A 341 22.85 -4.85 -5.19
CA VAL A 341 21.62 -5.64 -5.06
C VAL A 341 21.73 -6.96 -5.83
N ASN A 342 22.23 -6.94 -7.06
CA ASN A 342 22.40 -8.14 -7.87
C ASN A 342 23.40 -9.12 -7.25
N ASP A 343 24.54 -8.63 -6.75
CA ASP A 343 25.56 -9.44 -6.10
C ASP A 343 25.01 -10.12 -4.84
N TYR A 344 24.23 -9.37 -4.03
CA TYR A 344 23.51 -9.93 -2.89
C TYR A 344 22.55 -11.04 -3.31
N LEU A 345 21.72 -10.79 -4.31
CA LEU A 345 20.72 -11.74 -4.81
C LEU A 345 21.35 -12.98 -5.47
N ALA A 346 22.55 -12.86 -6.00
CA ALA A 346 23.34 -13.96 -6.58
C ALA A 346 24.12 -14.76 -5.52
N THR A 347 24.04 -14.39 -4.23
CA THR A 347 24.70 -15.13 -3.16
C THR A 347 24.04 -16.51 -3.00
N GLU A 348 24.85 -17.59 -3.13
CA GLU A 348 24.42 -18.97 -2.89
C GLU A 348 24.16 -19.20 -1.41
N VAL A 349 23.03 -19.82 -1.07
CA VAL A 349 22.62 -20.11 0.31
C VAL A 349 22.57 -21.62 0.61
N GLY A 350 22.53 -22.48 -0.41
CA GLY A 350 22.47 -23.93 -0.28
C GLY A 350 21.94 -24.60 -1.54
N GLU A 351 21.37 -25.79 -1.40
CA GLU A 351 20.83 -26.58 -2.51
C GLU A 351 19.46 -27.17 -2.18
N LEU A 352 18.63 -27.36 -3.21
CA LEU A 352 17.41 -28.16 -3.19
C LEU A 352 17.68 -29.51 -3.85
N ALA A 353 17.35 -30.61 -3.16
CA ALA A 353 17.55 -31.96 -3.71
C ALA A 353 16.55 -32.32 -4.81
N SER A 354 15.37 -31.65 -4.86
CA SER A 354 14.33 -31.88 -5.85
C SER A 354 13.57 -30.58 -6.14
N GLU A 355 12.95 -30.50 -7.33
CA GLU A 355 12.09 -29.38 -7.69
C GLU A 355 10.89 -29.26 -6.74
N VAL A 356 10.48 -28.01 -6.45
CA VAL A 356 9.26 -27.70 -5.69
C VAL A 356 8.39 -26.70 -6.46
N ARG A 357 7.05 -26.84 -6.32
CA ARG A 357 6.06 -26.03 -7.01
C ARG A 357 5.04 -25.45 -6.03
N GLY A 358 4.82 -24.12 -6.10
CA GLY A 358 3.87 -23.42 -5.24
C GLY A 358 2.42 -23.70 -5.59
N GLU A 359 2.08 -23.98 -6.86
CA GLU A 359 0.69 -24.24 -7.28
C GLU A 359 0.09 -25.49 -6.62
N ASP A 360 0.92 -26.51 -6.35
CA ASP A 360 0.47 -27.75 -5.74
C ASP A 360 -0.04 -27.55 -4.32
N ALA A 361 0.49 -26.54 -3.61
CA ALA A 361 0.12 -26.21 -2.23
C ALA A 361 -1.35 -25.76 -2.04
N LEU A 362 -2.03 -25.47 -3.14
CA LEU A 362 -3.47 -25.13 -3.09
C LEU A 362 -4.38 -26.35 -2.85
N PHE A 363 -3.87 -27.56 -3.09
CA PHE A 363 -4.69 -28.78 -3.18
C PHE A 363 -4.36 -29.83 -2.10
N GLY A 364 -3.27 -29.64 -1.33
CA GLY A 364 -2.87 -30.62 -0.32
C GLY A 364 -1.48 -30.34 0.26
N THR A 365 -0.91 -31.37 0.88
CA THR A 365 0.48 -31.35 1.35
C THR A 365 1.45 -31.34 0.18
N THR A 366 2.60 -30.65 0.32
CA THR A 366 3.57 -30.52 -0.76
C THR A 366 5.00 -30.36 -0.26
N PRO A 367 5.99 -30.75 -1.05
CA PRO A 367 7.39 -30.44 -0.77
C PRO A 367 7.70 -28.94 -0.67
N TYR A 368 6.94 -28.07 -1.38
CA TYR A 368 7.08 -26.62 -1.29
C TYR A 368 6.71 -26.10 0.11
N MET A 369 5.56 -26.53 0.65
CA MET A 369 5.12 -26.14 2.00
C MET A 369 5.98 -26.77 3.09
N ASP A 370 6.53 -27.99 2.86
CA ASP A 370 7.44 -28.64 3.82
C ASP A 370 8.67 -27.75 4.13
N VAL A 371 9.26 -27.13 3.12
CA VAL A 371 10.39 -26.20 3.32
C VAL A 371 9.99 -25.03 4.22
N ILE A 372 8.83 -24.42 3.96
CA ILE A 372 8.33 -23.27 4.74
C ILE A 372 8.04 -23.69 6.18
N HIS A 373 7.29 -24.77 6.37
CA HIS A 373 6.92 -25.25 7.71
C HIS A 373 8.13 -25.66 8.54
N ARG A 374 9.07 -26.41 7.97
CA ARG A 374 10.29 -26.82 8.68
C ARG A 374 11.12 -25.62 9.10
N MET A 375 11.31 -24.66 8.21
CA MET A 375 11.99 -23.41 8.54
C MET A 375 11.29 -22.69 9.69
N GLN A 376 9.96 -22.57 9.68
CA GLN A 376 9.20 -21.92 10.76
C GLN A 376 9.34 -22.67 12.08
N LEU A 377 9.16 -24.01 12.08
CA LEU A 377 9.28 -24.86 13.26
C LEU A 377 10.66 -24.72 13.92
N GLU A 378 11.75 -24.76 13.10
CA GLU A 378 13.12 -24.62 13.61
C GLU A 378 13.41 -23.19 14.12
N SER A 379 12.92 -22.15 13.41
CA SER A 379 13.26 -20.76 13.74
C SER A 379 12.72 -20.28 15.07
N VAL A 380 11.54 -20.74 15.46
CA VAL A 380 10.91 -20.35 16.74
C VAL A 380 10.75 -21.52 17.73
N ASN A 381 11.34 -22.67 17.44
CA ASN A 381 11.27 -23.89 18.26
C ASN A 381 9.83 -24.24 18.63
N ALA A 382 8.97 -24.42 17.61
CA ALA A 382 7.55 -24.72 17.77
C ALA A 382 7.24 -26.20 17.51
N GLU A 383 6.12 -26.68 18.06
CA GLU A 383 5.59 -28.05 17.84
C GLU A 383 4.75 -28.12 16.57
N ILE A 384 4.06 -27.01 16.25
CA ILE A 384 3.09 -26.91 15.14
C ILE A 384 3.41 -25.64 14.36
N SER A 385 3.23 -25.67 13.05
CA SER A 385 3.40 -24.52 12.18
C SER A 385 2.16 -24.30 11.33
N PHE A 386 1.67 -23.05 11.25
CA PHE A 386 0.68 -22.62 10.30
C PHE A 386 1.35 -21.78 9.19
N ALA A 387 1.10 -22.13 7.95
CA ALA A 387 1.62 -21.37 6.81
C ALA A 387 0.63 -21.34 5.63
N ALA A 388 0.75 -20.29 4.84
CA ALA A 388 0.00 -20.08 3.60
C ALA A 388 0.92 -20.21 2.37
N PRO A 389 0.44 -20.66 1.22
CA PRO A 389 1.18 -20.64 -0.04
C PRO A 389 1.22 -19.21 -0.59
N LEU A 390 2.23 -18.43 -0.20
CA LEU A 390 2.31 -16.99 -0.51
C LEU A 390 2.61 -16.71 -2.00
N LYS A 391 3.30 -17.63 -2.69
CA LYS A 391 3.66 -17.49 -4.11
C LYS A 391 3.29 -18.76 -4.90
N THR A 392 2.03 -18.86 -5.30
CA THR A 392 1.51 -20.03 -6.03
C THR A 392 2.13 -20.24 -7.41
N SER A 393 2.67 -19.20 -8.03
CA SER A 393 3.39 -19.29 -9.30
C SER A 393 4.86 -19.69 -9.16
N ALA A 394 5.35 -19.94 -7.94
CA ALA A 394 6.76 -20.30 -7.71
C ALA A 394 7.09 -21.69 -8.27
N VAL A 395 8.18 -21.76 -9.01
CA VAL A 395 8.84 -23.01 -9.39
C VAL A 395 10.32 -22.85 -9.05
N LEU A 396 10.84 -23.76 -8.22
CA LEU A 396 12.27 -23.82 -7.87
C LEU A 396 12.80 -25.17 -8.29
N PRO A 397 13.73 -25.19 -9.26
CA PRO A 397 14.36 -26.44 -9.72
C PRO A 397 15.26 -27.06 -8.65
N ALA A 398 15.59 -28.34 -8.81
CA ALA A 398 16.66 -28.95 -8.05
C ALA A 398 18.01 -28.28 -8.36
N GLY A 399 18.89 -28.20 -7.37
CA GLY A 399 20.22 -27.62 -7.50
C GLY A 399 20.45 -26.43 -6.57
N LYS A 400 21.37 -25.55 -6.96
CA LYS A 400 21.76 -24.38 -6.16
C LYS A 400 20.60 -23.43 -5.92
N VAL A 401 20.53 -22.94 -4.69
CA VAL A 401 19.56 -21.94 -4.25
C VAL A 401 20.30 -20.65 -3.93
N TYR A 402 19.82 -19.56 -4.48
CA TYR A 402 20.36 -18.22 -4.28
C TYR A 402 19.42 -17.37 -3.45
N VAL A 403 19.90 -16.25 -2.91
CA VAL A 403 19.05 -15.32 -2.13
C VAL A 403 17.80 -14.92 -2.92
N ARG A 404 17.90 -14.66 -4.22
CA ARG A 404 16.74 -14.33 -5.08
C ARG A 404 15.64 -15.40 -5.06
N ASP A 405 16.00 -16.66 -4.86
CA ASP A 405 15.04 -17.76 -4.85
C ASP A 405 14.21 -17.80 -3.55
N LEU A 406 14.73 -17.24 -2.48
CA LEU A 406 14.02 -17.19 -1.18
C LEU A 406 12.74 -16.38 -1.26
N PHE A 407 12.72 -15.32 -2.07
CA PHE A 407 11.52 -14.51 -2.31
C PHE A 407 10.41 -15.26 -3.09
N LYS A 408 10.74 -16.39 -3.69
CA LYS A 408 9.74 -17.31 -4.28
C LYS A 408 9.01 -18.13 -3.21
N PHE A 409 9.57 -18.26 -2.01
CA PHE A 409 8.91 -18.85 -0.84
C PHE A 409 8.23 -17.78 0.01
N CYS A 410 8.93 -16.69 0.30
CA CYS A 410 8.52 -15.64 1.23
C CYS A 410 8.61 -14.26 0.54
N PRO A 411 7.60 -13.86 -0.25
CA PRO A 411 7.63 -12.58 -0.98
C PRO A 411 7.39 -11.35 -0.09
N PHE A 412 6.98 -11.54 1.17
CA PHE A 412 6.67 -10.49 2.12
C PHE A 412 7.65 -10.52 3.30
N SER A 413 8.02 -9.36 3.82
CA SER A 413 8.94 -9.21 4.97
C SER A 413 8.24 -9.50 6.31
N ASN A 414 7.60 -10.67 6.42
CA ASN A 414 6.94 -11.11 7.64
C ASN A 414 7.96 -11.63 8.67
N PHE A 415 7.78 -11.26 9.93
CA PHE A 415 8.46 -11.89 11.07
C PHE A 415 7.79 -13.22 11.44
N LEU A 416 8.49 -14.06 12.22
CA LEU A 416 7.93 -15.27 12.78
C LEU A 416 7.67 -15.11 14.27
N TYR A 417 6.52 -15.59 14.72
CA TYR A 417 6.13 -15.64 16.11
C TYR A 417 5.87 -17.06 16.55
N ALA A 418 6.27 -17.36 17.80
CA ALA A 418 5.76 -18.50 18.52
C ALA A 418 4.59 -18.05 19.39
N MET A 419 3.43 -18.64 19.22
CA MET A 419 2.23 -18.37 20.02
C MET A 419 1.83 -19.59 20.86
N GLN A 420 1.22 -19.35 22.02
CA GLN A 420 0.57 -20.39 22.80
C GLN A 420 -0.91 -20.50 22.44
N LEU A 421 -1.30 -21.64 21.87
CA LEU A 421 -2.68 -21.93 21.46
C LEU A 421 -3.11 -23.27 22.06
N THR A 422 -4.35 -23.34 22.55
CA THR A 422 -4.96 -24.61 22.94
C THR A 422 -5.30 -25.47 21.74
N GLY A 423 -5.43 -26.79 21.94
CA GLY A 423 -5.84 -27.68 20.85
C GLY A 423 -7.20 -27.30 20.23
N ARG A 424 -8.13 -26.73 21.04
CA ARG A 424 -9.42 -26.20 20.54
C ARG A 424 -9.24 -24.99 19.63
N GLU A 425 -8.36 -24.07 20.03
CA GLU A 425 -8.03 -22.88 19.22
C GLU A 425 -7.35 -23.28 17.90
N ILE A 426 -6.44 -24.27 17.94
CA ILE A 426 -5.79 -24.84 16.74
C ILE A 426 -6.83 -25.44 15.79
N ARG A 427 -7.78 -26.24 16.31
CA ARG A 427 -8.86 -26.79 15.51
C ARG A 427 -9.74 -25.68 14.91
N GLY A 428 -10.14 -24.71 15.71
CA GLY A 428 -10.95 -23.57 15.27
C GLY A 428 -10.27 -22.74 14.16
N TYR A 429 -8.95 -22.49 14.30
CA TYR A 429 -8.14 -21.86 13.26
C TYR A 429 -8.22 -22.61 11.93
N LEU A 430 -8.03 -23.94 11.95
CA LEU A 430 -8.08 -24.77 10.74
C LEU A 430 -9.48 -24.84 10.15
N GLU A 431 -10.52 -25.00 10.98
CA GLU A 431 -11.91 -24.98 10.53
C GLU A 431 -12.23 -23.71 9.74
N TYR A 432 -11.85 -22.55 10.29
CA TYR A 432 -12.06 -21.26 9.64
C TYR A 432 -11.27 -21.13 8.32
N SER A 433 -10.01 -21.59 8.32
CA SER A 433 -9.16 -21.58 7.13
C SER A 433 -9.79 -22.41 6.00
N TYR A 434 -10.24 -23.64 6.30
CA TYR A 434 -10.82 -24.52 5.29
C TYR A 434 -12.25 -24.13 4.88
N ALA A 435 -13.05 -23.52 5.75
CA ALA A 435 -14.36 -22.98 5.38
C ALA A 435 -14.26 -21.87 4.32
N GLY A 436 -13.23 -21.02 4.41
CA GLY A 436 -12.95 -20.01 3.38
C GLY A 436 -12.35 -20.58 2.09
N TRP A 437 -11.66 -21.72 2.16
CA TRP A 437 -10.86 -22.24 1.07
C TRP A 437 -11.49 -23.37 0.27
N ALA A 438 -12.04 -24.38 0.96
CA ALA A 438 -12.56 -25.59 0.35
C ALA A 438 -14.03 -25.44 -0.08
N ALA A 439 -14.46 -26.33 -0.96
CA ALA A 439 -15.85 -26.42 -1.41
C ALA A 439 -16.83 -26.54 -0.22
N THR A 440 -17.97 -25.87 -0.34
CA THR A 440 -19.02 -25.88 0.69
C THR A 440 -19.87 -27.16 0.67
N SER A 441 -19.86 -27.89 -0.46
CA SER A 441 -20.61 -29.14 -0.66
C SER A 441 -19.91 -30.04 -1.66
N ILE A 442 -20.14 -31.33 -1.54
CA ILE A 442 -19.66 -32.35 -2.46
C ILE A 442 -20.72 -32.52 -3.58
N THR A 443 -20.30 -32.26 -4.84
CA THR A 443 -21.09 -32.50 -6.03
C THR A 443 -20.26 -33.27 -7.05
N GLU A 444 -20.88 -34.00 -7.96
CA GLU A 444 -20.19 -34.86 -8.95
C GLU A 444 -19.18 -34.05 -9.78
N ASP A 445 -19.58 -32.88 -10.27
CA ASP A 445 -18.76 -31.99 -11.11
C ASP A 445 -18.07 -30.84 -10.33
N GLY A 446 -18.18 -30.85 -8.99
CA GLY A 446 -17.67 -29.77 -8.15
C GLY A 446 -16.15 -29.72 -8.10
N GLY A 447 -15.58 -28.50 -8.03
CA GLY A 447 -14.16 -28.28 -7.73
C GLY A 447 -13.87 -28.39 -6.25
N LEU A 448 -12.60 -28.65 -5.90
CA LEU A 448 -12.14 -28.68 -4.51
C LEU A 448 -12.08 -27.30 -3.89
N ILE A 449 -11.70 -26.30 -4.67
CA ILE A 449 -11.46 -24.93 -4.18
C ILE A 449 -12.73 -24.10 -4.32
N ARG A 450 -13.07 -23.36 -3.27
CA ARG A 450 -14.19 -22.41 -3.25
C ARG A 450 -13.87 -21.21 -4.12
N LEU A 451 -14.68 -20.98 -5.16
CA LEU A 451 -14.53 -19.86 -6.09
C LEU A 451 -15.47 -18.71 -5.72
N ARG A 452 -15.13 -17.51 -6.18
CA ARG A 452 -16.05 -16.35 -6.14
C ARG A 452 -17.24 -16.63 -7.07
N THR A 453 -18.39 -16.10 -6.70
CA THR A 453 -19.59 -16.20 -7.55
C THR A 453 -19.34 -15.56 -8.91
N GLY A 454 -19.55 -16.32 -9.99
CA GLY A 454 -19.34 -15.84 -11.36
C GLY A 454 -17.88 -15.77 -11.82
N ALA A 455 -16.91 -16.27 -11.03
CA ALA A 455 -15.50 -16.27 -11.39
C ALA A 455 -15.24 -16.94 -12.74
N GLN A 456 -14.38 -16.34 -13.56
CA GLN A 456 -13.95 -16.86 -14.86
C GLN A 456 -12.49 -17.32 -14.82
N PRO A 457 -12.07 -18.28 -15.68
CA PRO A 457 -10.67 -18.72 -15.73
C PRO A 457 -9.65 -17.61 -16.04
N THR A 458 -10.09 -16.53 -16.65
CA THR A 458 -9.27 -15.36 -17.00
C THR A 458 -9.16 -14.32 -15.89
N ASP A 459 -9.97 -14.42 -14.83
CA ASP A 459 -9.98 -13.45 -13.75
C ASP A 459 -8.66 -13.47 -12.96
N LYS A 460 -8.21 -12.31 -12.52
CA LYS A 460 -7.04 -12.18 -11.63
C LYS A 460 -7.32 -12.81 -10.26
N TYR A 461 -8.52 -12.59 -9.71
CA TYR A 461 -8.94 -13.08 -8.40
C TYR A 461 -10.14 -14.04 -8.54
N LYS A 462 -9.86 -15.34 -8.55
CA LYS A 462 -10.84 -16.41 -8.83
C LYS A 462 -11.39 -17.06 -7.57
N THR A 463 -10.55 -17.19 -6.55
CA THR A 463 -10.87 -17.90 -5.29
C THR A 463 -11.69 -17.03 -4.35
N PHE A 464 -12.54 -17.62 -3.52
CA PHE A 464 -13.38 -16.93 -2.55
C PHE A 464 -12.55 -16.12 -1.56
N VAL A 465 -11.48 -16.71 -1.00
CA VAL A 465 -10.43 -15.98 -0.28
C VAL A 465 -9.13 -16.03 -1.09
N PRO A 466 -8.26 -15.01 -0.99
CA PRO A 466 -6.95 -15.06 -1.61
C PRO A 466 -6.10 -16.21 -1.05
N PRO A 467 -5.17 -16.83 -1.83
CA PRO A 467 -4.31 -17.91 -1.34
C PRO A 467 -3.53 -17.59 -0.06
N TYR A 468 -3.11 -16.34 0.12
CA TYR A 468 -2.44 -15.92 1.35
C TYR A 468 -3.37 -15.90 2.59
N ASN A 469 -4.68 -15.99 2.40
CA ASN A 469 -5.69 -16.16 3.46
C ASN A 469 -6.18 -17.62 3.60
N TYR A 470 -5.44 -18.57 3.05
CA TYR A 470 -5.56 -19.99 3.32
C TYR A 470 -4.32 -20.46 4.09
N SER A 471 -4.49 -21.25 5.13
CA SER A 471 -3.39 -21.83 5.91
C SER A 471 -3.61 -23.31 6.15
N ALA A 472 -2.55 -24.09 5.96
CA ALA A 472 -2.46 -25.48 6.39
C ALA A 472 -1.51 -25.62 7.58
N ALA A 473 -1.48 -26.80 8.22
CA ALA A 473 -0.63 -27.07 9.35
C ALA A 473 0.39 -28.19 9.07
N GLN A 474 1.57 -28.08 9.71
CA GLN A 474 2.52 -29.17 9.86
C GLN A 474 2.90 -29.31 11.34
N GLY A 475 3.33 -30.52 11.76
CA GLY A 475 3.56 -30.89 13.15
C GLY A 475 2.38 -31.63 13.78
N ILE A 476 1.24 -31.72 13.08
CA ILE A 476 0.06 -32.51 13.45
C ILE A 476 -0.42 -33.35 12.28
N ASP A 477 -0.99 -34.53 12.58
CA ASP A 477 -1.70 -35.39 11.63
C ASP A 477 -3.21 -35.11 11.75
N TYR A 478 -3.88 -34.75 10.63
CA TYR A 478 -5.31 -34.40 10.64
C TYR A 478 -6.02 -34.68 9.32
N THR A 479 -7.34 -34.66 9.35
CA THR A 479 -8.20 -34.79 8.17
C THR A 479 -9.17 -33.63 8.07
N VAL A 480 -9.58 -33.30 6.84
CA VAL A 480 -10.60 -32.27 6.53
C VAL A 480 -11.73 -32.94 5.77
N ASP A 481 -12.81 -33.30 6.46
CA ASP A 481 -13.94 -34.04 5.92
C ASP A 481 -14.99 -33.07 5.34
N LEU A 482 -15.01 -32.95 4.02
CA LEU A 482 -15.93 -32.06 3.27
C LEU A 482 -17.37 -32.59 3.22
N SER A 483 -17.62 -33.82 3.65
CA SER A 483 -18.98 -34.35 3.80
C SER A 483 -19.69 -33.80 5.05
N LYS A 484 -18.93 -33.20 5.98
CA LYS A 484 -19.44 -32.58 7.20
C LYS A 484 -19.75 -31.09 7.02
N PRO A 485 -20.63 -30.55 7.86
CA PRO A 485 -20.89 -29.10 7.86
C PRO A 485 -19.63 -28.31 8.26
N GLU A 486 -19.56 -27.04 7.83
CA GLU A 486 -18.51 -26.11 8.25
C GLU A 486 -18.47 -26.00 9.80
N GLY A 487 -17.27 -26.00 10.36
CA GLY A 487 -17.03 -26.03 11.81
C GLY A 487 -16.89 -27.45 12.42
N GLU A 488 -17.18 -28.52 11.64
CA GLU A 488 -17.05 -29.91 12.07
C GLU A 488 -16.17 -30.75 11.13
N ARG A 489 -15.46 -30.11 10.20
CA ARG A 489 -14.68 -30.77 9.14
C ARG A 489 -13.31 -31.24 9.58
N VAL A 490 -12.68 -30.53 10.51
CA VAL A 490 -11.30 -30.82 10.93
C VAL A 490 -11.26 -31.78 12.11
N THR A 491 -10.58 -32.91 11.90
CA THR A 491 -10.27 -33.89 12.95
C THR A 491 -8.76 -33.99 13.09
N ILE A 492 -8.21 -33.48 14.21
CA ILE A 492 -6.77 -33.60 14.53
C ILE A 492 -6.56 -34.92 15.25
N LEU A 493 -5.70 -35.78 14.73
CA LEU A 493 -5.50 -37.12 15.22
C LEU A 493 -4.41 -37.15 16.32
N ARG A 494 -3.27 -36.51 16.07
CA ARG A 494 -2.10 -36.53 16.97
C ARG A 494 -1.06 -35.48 16.55
N LEU A 495 -0.06 -35.27 17.39
CA LEU A 495 1.19 -34.64 16.96
C LEU A 495 1.91 -35.61 16.02
N THR A 496 2.47 -35.09 14.93
CA THR A 496 3.21 -35.88 13.93
C THR A 496 4.38 -36.61 14.62
N GLY A 497 4.49 -37.92 14.41
CA GLY A 497 5.52 -38.76 15.03
C GLY A 497 5.22 -39.23 16.46
N HIS A 498 4.07 -38.85 17.02
CA HIS A 498 3.61 -39.32 18.34
C HIS A 498 2.46 -40.32 18.19
N SER A 499 2.30 -41.19 19.20
CA SER A 499 1.22 -42.21 19.25
C SER A 499 -0.03 -41.71 19.97
N GLU A 500 0.13 -40.75 20.88
CA GLU A 500 -0.93 -40.22 21.72
C GLU A 500 -1.94 -39.42 20.91
N PRO A 501 -3.24 -39.54 21.18
CA PRO A 501 -4.27 -38.71 20.59
C PRO A 501 -4.01 -37.21 20.86
N PHE A 502 -4.41 -36.37 19.92
CA PHE A 502 -4.28 -34.92 20.10
C PHE A 502 -5.19 -34.43 21.24
N ASP A 503 -4.60 -33.73 22.20
CA ASP A 503 -5.32 -33.20 23.36
C ASP A 503 -5.82 -31.78 23.04
N LEU A 504 -7.15 -31.61 22.97
CA LEU A 504 -7.80 -30.34 22.69
C LEU A 504 -7.67 -29.31 23.83
N ASP A 505 -7.38 -29.75 25.05
CA ASP A 505 -7.28 -28.87 26.22
C ASP A 505 -5.81 -28.48 26.52
N ARG A 506 -4.84 -29.20 25.97
CA ARG A 506 -3.42 -28.86 26.08
C ARG A 506 -3.09 -27.61 25.29
N THR A 507 -2.17 -26.81 25.81
CA THR A 507 -1.56 -25.67 25.09
C THR A 507 -0.31 -26.12 24.35
N TYR A 508 -0.21 -25.70 23.10
CA TYR A 508 0.89 -26.00 22.19
C TYR A 508 1.62 -24.74 21.79
N ARG A 509 2.92 -24.87 21.49
CA ARG A 509 3.72 -23.80 20.91
C ARG A 509 3.60 -23.84 19.38
N VAL A 510 3.00 -22.80 18.80
CA VAL A 510 2.63 -22.75 17.38
C VAL A 510 3.40 -21.65 16.67
N ALA A 511 4.06 -21.97 15.55
CA ALA A 511 4.72 -21.01 14.68
C ALA A 511 3.71 -20.39 13.70
N VAL A 512 3.70 -19.06 13.63
CA VAL A 512 2.90 -18.26 12.68
C VAL A 512 3.70 -17.05 12.19
N ASN A 513 3.35 -16.49 11.05
CA ASN A 513 3.93 -15.22 10.63
C ASN A 513 3.27 -14.02 11.33
N SER A 514 3.92 -12.85 11.27
CA SER A 514 3.46 -11.62 11.91
C SER A 514 2.07 -11.19 11.44
N TYR A 515 1.74 -11.34 10.17
CA TYR A 515 0.42 -11.05 9.61
C TYR A 515 -0.69 -11.84 10.33
N ARG A 516 -0.49 -13.15 10.56
CA ARG A 516 -1.43 -13.99 11.31
C ARG A 516 -1.46 -13.65 12.79
N ALA A 517 -0.30 -13.44 13.40
CA ALA A 517 -0.20 -13.13 14.82
C ALA A 517 -0.92 -11.82 15.18
N GLY A 518 -1.01 -10.86 14.27
CA GLY A 518 -1.80 -9.63 14.41
C GLY A 518 -3.31 -9.82 14.23
N GLY A 519 -3.79 -11.04 13.91
CA GLY A 519 -5.22 -11.35 13.71
C GLY A 519 -5.71 -11.25 12.27
N ALA A 520 -4.83 -10.86 11.34
CA ALA A 520 -5.20 -10.70 9.94
C ALA A 520 -5.67 -12.03 9.32
N GLY A 521 -6.70 -11.93 8.45
CA GLY A 521 -7.37 -13.06 7.82
C GLY A 521 -8.34 -13.81 8.73
N GLY A 522 -8.54 -13.38 10.00
CA GLY A 522 -9.60 -13.87 10.88
C GLY A 522 -9.39 -15.25 11.53
N MET A 523 -8.30 -16.00 11.18
CA MET A 523 -8.11 -17.36 11.69
C MET A 523 -7.93 -17.41 13.22
N LEU A 524 -7.14 -16.50 13.79
CA LEU A 524 -6.93 -16.44 15.24
C LEU A 524 -8.11 -15.78 15.98
N THR A 525 -8.72 -14.77 15.37
CA THR A 525 -9.84 -14.04 15.98
C THR A 525 -11.16 -14.79 15.81
N THR A 526 -11.73 -14.78 14.61
CA THR A 526 -13.00 -15.43 14.32
C THR A 526 -12.91 -16.96 14.42
N GLY A 527 -11.83 -17.54 13.88
CA GLY A 527 -11.65 -18.99 13.83
C GLY A 527 -11.34 -19.62 15.19
N ALA A 528 -10.29 -19.15 15.85
CA ALA A 528 -9.87 -19.65 17.15
C ALA A 528 -10.63 -19.01 18.33
N GLY A 529 -11.40 -17.92 18.08
CA GLY A 529 -12.18 -17.23 19.10
C GLY A 529 -11.35 -16.39 20.08
N ILE A 530 -10.14 -15.99 19.71
CA ILE A 530 -9.26 -15.18 20.56
C ILE A 530 -9.59 -13.69 20.33
N ALA A 531 -9.88 -12.97 21.41
CA ALA A 531 -10.08 -11.52 21.32
C ALA A 531 -8.81 -10.84 20.79
N LYS A 532 -8.97 -9.82 19.93
CA LYS A 532 -7.83 -9.18 19.26
C LYS A 532 -6.82 -8.61 20.26
N GLU A 533 -7.29 -8.00 21.32
CA GLU A 533 -6.50 -7.45 22.43
C GLU A 533 -5.73 -8.50 23.23
N ASP A 534 -6.08 -9.79 23.10
CA ASP A 534 -5.40 -10.91 23.76
C ASP A 534 -4.33 -11.56 22.89
N LEU A 535 -4.31 -11.30 21.57
CA LEU A 535 -3.31 -11.88 20.66
C LEU A 535 -1.87 -11.58 21.08
N PRO A 536 -1.49 -10.35 21.47
CA PRO A 536 -0.13 -10.08 21.94
C PRO A 536 0.27 -10.88 23.18
N LYS A 537 -0.68 -11.20 24.08
CA LYS A 537 -0.44 -11.98 25.30
C LYS A 537 -0.14 -13.46 25.00
N ARG A 538 -0.52 -13.94 23.82
CA ARG A 538 -0.26 -15.31 23.34
C ARG A 538 1.12 -15.49 22.73
N ILE A 539 1.82 -14.39 22.38
CA ILE A 539 3.16 -14.42 21.79
C ILE A 539 4.18 -14.74 22.89
N VAL A 540 4.90 -15.84 22.72
CA VAL A 540 5.94 -16.31 23.66
C VAL A 540 7.33 -16.35 23.04
N GLY A 541 7.46 -15.88 21.81
CA GLY A 541 8.73 -15.74 21.10
C GLY A 541 8.50 -15.04 19.77
N ALA A 542 9.51 -14.27 19.35
CA ALA A 542 9.52 -13.56 18.07
C ALA A 542 10.92 -13.63 17.47
N THR A 543 11.00 -13.63 16.15
CA THR A 543 12.28 -13.52 15.45
C THR A 543 12.72 -12.05 15.37
N SER A 544 14.04 -11.81 15.31
CA SER A 544 14.63 -10.47 15.16
C SER A 544 14.74 -10.03 13.70
N HIS A 545 14.55 -10.94 12.75
CA HIS A 545 14.58 -10.69 11.32
C HIS A 545 13.34 -11.32 10.66
N ASP A 546 13.12 -11.01 9.41
CA ASP A 546 12.01 -11.54 8.62
C ASP A 546 12.20 -13.02 8.22
N GLN A 547 11.16 -13.60 7.61
CA GLN A 547 11.16 -14.99 7.16
C GLN A 547 12.26 -15.26 6.11
N SER A 548 12.57 -14.31 5.24
CA SER A 548 13.57 -14.51 4.18
C SER A 548 14.97 -14.69 4.77
N TYR A 549 15.30 -13.94 5.82
CA TYR A 549 16.55 -14.15 6.57
C TYR A 549 16.64 -15.55 7.18
N TYR A 550 15.58 -16.00 7.87
CA TYR A 550 15.58 -17.33 8.51
C TYR A 550 15.54 -18.46 7.49
N LEU A 551 14.94 -18.24 6.34
CA LEU A 551 14.99 -19.19 5.23
C LEU A 551 16.42 -19.31 4.65
N ALA A 552 17.15 -18.20 4.52
CA ALA A 552 18.56 -18.21 4.15
C ALA A 552 19.40 -19.01 5.18
N GLU A 553 19.20 -18.74 6.49
CA GLU A 553 19.89 -19.48 7.55
C GLU A 553 19.52 -20.98 7.57
N PHE A 554 18.28 -21.33 7.27
CA PHE A 554 17.82 -22.70 7.14
C PHE A 554 18.58 -23.42 6.02
N PHE A 555 18.69 -22.82 4.82
CA PHE A 555 19.48 -23.38 3.71
C PHE A 555 20.98 -23.48 4.04
N ARG A 556 21.58 -22.44 4.64
CA ARG A 556 23.01 -22.46 5.05
C ARG A 556 23.31 -23.56 6.06
N ARG A 557 22.40 -23.80 7.01
CA ARG A 557 22.53 -24.83 8.06
C ARG A 557 22.42 -26.24 7.49
N HIS A 558 21.41 -26.46 6.66
CA HIS A 558 21.15 -27.78 6.07
C HIS A 558 22.01 -28.10 4.86
N LYS A 559 22.60 -27.09 4.19
CA LYS A 559 23.40 -27.17 2.96
C LYS A 559 22.63 -27.75 1.78
N VAL A 560 22.08 -28.97 1.91
CA VAL A 560 21.19 -29.61 0.94
C VAL A 560 19.85 -29.87 1.61
N VAL A 561 18.86 -29.08 1.28
CA VAL A 561 17.48 -29.26 1.74
C VAL A 561 16.83 -30.35 0.88
N ARG A 562 16.24 -31.35 1.54
CA ARG A 562 15.48 -32.44 0.89
C ARG A 562 14.01 -32.22 1.21
N PRO A 563 13.25 -31.55 0.33
CA PRO A 563 11.82 -31.36 0.52
C PRO A 563 11.12 -32.70 0.40
N VAL A 564 10.13 -32.92 1.28
CA VAL A 564 9.28 -34.11 1.25
C VAL A 564 7.82 -33.71 1.18
N ASP A 565 6.98 -34.59 0.64
CA ASP A 565 5.54 -34.47 0.83
C ASP A 565 5.19 -35.13 2.18
N PRO A 566 4.84 -34.35 3.23
CA PRO A 566 4.71 -34.90 4.58
C PRO A 566 3.49 -35.79 4.74
N LYS A 567 2.46 -35.67 3.88
CA LYS A 567 1.20 -36.44 3.92
C LYS A 567 0.55 -36.48 5.32
N ASN A 568 0.76 -35.44 6.08
CA ASN A 568 0.27 -35.31 7.45
C ASN A 568 -1.21 -34.90 7.51
N TRP A 569 -1.81 -34.55 6.39
CA TRP A 569 -3.25 -34.29 6.28
C TRP A 569 -3.80 -34.56 4.89
N CYS A 570 -5.13 -34.78 4.80
CA CYS A 570 -5.84 -34.95 3.54
C CYS A 570 -7.29 -34.47 3.63
N PHE A 571 -7.87 -34.19 2.46
CA PHE A 571 -9.32 -33.99 2.34
C PHE A 571 -10.06 -35.33 2.25
N LEU A 572 -11.22 -35.39 2.87
CA LEU A 572 -12.13 -36.54 2.79
C LEU A 572 -13.45 -36.11 2.12
N PRO A 573 -14.13 -37.01 1.35
CA PRO A 573 -13.66 -38.33 0.89
C PRO A 573 -12.52 -38.21 -0.11
N GLU A 574 -11.46 -39.01 0.03
CA GLU A 574 -10.22 -38.86 -0.76
C GLU A 574 -10.43 -38.96 -2.25
N ASP A 575 -11.23 -39.93 -2.73
CA ASP A 575 -11.42 -40.15 -4.18
C ASP A 575 -12.12 -38.95 -4.82
N TRP A 576 -13.15 -38.41 -4.17
CA TRP A 576 -13.82 -37.19 -4.64
C TRP A 576 -12.84 -36.00 -4.61
N ALA A 577 -12.11 -35.82 -3.52
CA ALA A 577 -11.19 -34.70 -3.35
C ALA A 577 -10.09 -34.69 -4.42
N LYS A 578 -9.53 -35.86 -4.78
CA LYS A 578 -8.55 -35.99 -5.87
C LYS A 578 -9.14 -35.54 -7.21
N ALA A 579 -10.34 -36.05 -7.57
CA ALA A 579 -10.99 -35.67 -8.82
C ALA A 579 -11.38 -34.18 -8.84
N ALA A 580 -11.86 -33.64 -7.71
CA ALA A 580 -12.23 -32.23 -7.56
C ALA A 580 -11.00 -31.28 -7.60
N ALA A 581 -9.84 -31.73 -7.09
CA ALA A 581 -8.58 -31.01 -7.20
C ALA A 581 -8.15 -30.83 -8.66
N GLU A 582 -8.24 -31.89 -9.48
CA GLU A 582 -7.93 -31.81 -10.92
C GLU A 582 -8.86 -30.84 -11.66
N ARG A 583 -10.16 -30.84 -11.33
CA ARG A 583 -11.11 -29.86 -11.90
C ARG A 583 -10.76 -28.42 -11.50
N SER A 584 -10.45 -28.19 -10.23
CA SER A 584 -10.03 -26.88 -9.74
C SER A 584 -8.71 -26.44 -10.37
N ARG A 585 -7.74 -27.35 -10.54
CA ARG A 585 -6.47 -27.07 -11.20
C ARG A 585 -6.67 -26.61 -12.64
N ALA A 586 -7.50 -27.34 -13.41
CA ALA A 586 -7.81 -26.98 -14.79
C ALA A 586 -8.47 -25.58 -14.91
N PHE A 587 -9.30 -25.21 -13.95
CA PHE A 587 -9.92 -23.89 -13.89
C PHE A 587 -8.94 -22.78 -13.48
N LEU A 588 -8.15 -23.01 -12.43
CA LEU A 588 -7.25 -22.00 -11.88
C LEU A 588 -6.04 -21.77 -12.78
N PHE A 589 -5.53 -22.82 -13.42
CA PHE A 589 -4.32 -22.84 -14.26
C PHE A 589 -4.63 -23.43 -15.65
N PRO A 590 -5.46 -22.74 -16.46
CA PRO A 590 -5.79 -23.24 -17.80
C PRO A 590 -4.51 -23.38 -18.64
N LYS A 591 -4.34 -24.54 -19.28
CA LYS A 591 -3.25 -24.73 -20.25
C LYS A 591 -3.47 -23.72 -21.39
N LYS A 592 -2.43 -22.94 -21.67
CA LYS A 592 -2.44 -21.96 -22.78
C LYS A 592 -2.47 -22.66 -24.12
#